data_91c96eab3fdbc52b96955971972c7018
#
_entry.id   91c96eab3fdbc52b96955971972c7018
#
_cell.length_a   1.000
_cell.length_b   1.000
_cell.length_c   1.000
_cell.angle_alpha   90.00
_cell.angle_beta   90.00
_cell.angle_gamma   90.00
#
_symmetry.space_group_name_H-M   'P 1'
#
loop_
_entity.id
_entity.type
_entity.pdbx_description
1 polymer ?
#
loop_
_entity_poly.entity_id
_entity_poly.type
_entity_poly.pdbx_seq_one_letter_code
_entity_poly.pdbx_strand_id
1 'polypeptide(L)'
;MFANTPVAQSETITKSAETNTTLNSIEPVNLLKDEIDQMSRIYNIIVDFFANYTFQLIGAFIIFAIGYMLAGKIANVVLKLCTKHKLDITLSHFLANTSKMIIVVMIAIVALNKLGISVTPFIAAIGAVSLGAGLALQGLLANYAAGFNIIIIRPFVVGDTITVQGVTGLVKEVLLAYTIIVDEDDVKITIPNKHIVGEVLHNSKHESLLELNVGISYKENPVEVIKMLEDVIEKLGISSGEKSPQIGIDEFADSAINIGLRIWTPTLSLYDSKYKAYKAIYLAFQKENIEIPFPQRDVHLISQD
;
A
#
# COMPACT_ATOMS: atom_id res chain seq x y z
N MET A 1 -47.53 52.05 -38.97
CA MET A 1 -48.53 52.33 -40.04
C MET A 1 -49.87 51.82 -39.55
N PHE A 2 -50.72 52.81 -39.25
CA PHE A 2 -52.20 52.90 -39.28
C PHE A 2 -53.01 51.73 -38.72
N ALA A 3 -53.66 51.93 -37.58
CA ALA A 3 -54.95 52.60 -37.43
C ALA A 3 -56.09 51.73 -37.98
N ASN A 4 -57.12 51.36 -37.27
CA ASN A 4 -58.20 52.22 -36.74
C ASN A 4 -59.22 51.36 -35.97
N THR A 5 -59.59 51.78 -34.85
CA THR A 5 -60.97 51.70 -34.30
C THR A 5 -61.96 52.45 -35.21
N PRO A 6 -63.32 52.28 -35.12
CA PRO A 6 -64.07 52.74 -34.00
C PRO A 6 -65.44 52.04 -33.73
N VAL A 7 -65.98 52.25 -32.53
CA VAL A 7 -67.25 52.92 -32.13
C VAL A 7 -68.53 52.08 -32.13
N ALA A 8 -69.06 51.72 -31.01
CA ALA A 8 -70.15 52.22 -30.16
C ALA A 8 -71.58 52.28 -30.76
N GLN A 9 -72.52 51.72 -30.05
CA GLN A 9 -73.83 52.33 -29.59
C GLN A 9 -74.67 51.21 -28.96
N SER A 10 -74.93 51.25 -27.67
CA SER A 10 -76.00 51.89 -26.90
C SER A 10 -77.44 51.53 -27.39
N GLU A 11 -78.14 50.92 -26.48
CA GLU A 11 -79.55 51.23 -26.08
C GLU A 11 -80.03 50.09 -25.16
N THR A 12 -80.16 50.30 -23.93
CA THR A 12 -81.17 50.90 -23.05
C THR A 12 -82.52 50.15 -22.94
N ILE A 13 -82.81 49.77 -21.71
CA ILE A 13 -84.07 49.78 -20.95
C ILE A 13 -85.08 48.62 -21.22
N THR A 14 -85.51 47.84 -20.32
CA THR A 14 -86.37 47.98 -19.11
C THR A 14 -86.95 46.61 -18.70
N LYS A 15 -87.07 46.44 -17.40
CA LYS A 15 -88.14 45.70 -16.65
C LYS A 15 -88.16 44.14 -16.85
N SER A 16 -88.23 43.38 -15.81
CA SER A 16 -89.08 43.41 -14.63
C SER A 16 -88.49 42.37 -13.61
N ALA A 17 -88.73 42.75 -12.37
CA ALA A 17 -88.56 41.86 -11.25
C ALA A 17 -89.53 40.71 -11.32
N GLU A 18 -89.00 39.47 -11.23
CA GLU A 18 -89.76 38.37 -10.64
C GLU A 18 -88.81 37.57 -9.75
N THR A 19 -89.11 37.67 -8.51
CA THR A 19 -88.66 36.93 -7.37
C THR A 19 -88.82 35.40 -7.66
N ASN A 20 -87.78 34.70 -7.69
CA ASN A 20 -87.82 33.24 -7.49
C ASN A 20 -86.82 32.78 -6.45
N THR A 21 -87.34 32.72 -5.25
CA THR A 21 -86.82 31.96 -4.10
C THR A 21 -86.89 30.47 -4.42
N THR A 22 -85.86 29.96 -5.07
CA THR A 22 -85.60 28.50 -5.17
C THR A 22 -84.14 28.24 -5.41
N LEU A 23 -83.26 28.53 -4.44
CA LEU A 23 -81.86 28.15 -4.48
C LEU A 23 -81.25 28.05 -3.09
N ASN A 24 -81.66 27.11 -2.28
CA ASN A 24 -80.94 26.78 -1.06
C ASN A 24 -80.98 25.28 -0.65
N SER A 25 -81.29 24.38 -1.56
CA SER A 25 -81.35 22.97 -1.24
C SER A 25 -80.45 22.06 -2.13
N ILE A 26 -79.60 22.65 -3.01
CA ILE A 26 -78.75 21.87 -3.95
C ILE A 26 -77.22 21.86 -3.56
N GLU A 27 -76.75 22.89 -2.84
CA GLU A 27 -75.35 23.01 -2.42
C GLU A 27 -74.86 21.86 -1.50
N PRO A 28 -75.58 21.50 -0.42
CA PRO A 28 -75.08 20.46 0.47
C PRO A 28 -74.96 19.04 -0.15
N VAL A 29 -75.85 18.75 -1.10
CA VAL A 29 -75.88 17.46 -1.80
C VAL A 29 -74.73 17.34 -2.79
N ASN A 30 -74.34 18.42 -3.46
CA ASN A 30 -73.17 18.41 -4.35
C ASN A 30 -71.85 18.38 -3.58
N LEU A 31 -71.75 19.08 -2.46
CA LEU A 31 -70.56 18.98 -1.57
C LEU A 31 -70.35 17.57 -1.00
N LEU A 32 -71.47 16.92 -0.57
CA LEU A 32 -71.41 15.53 -0.10
C LEU A 32 -71.08 14.56 -1.21
N LYS A 33 -71.51 14.76 -2.45
CA LYS A 33 -71.10 13.98 -3.60
C LYS A 33 -69.63 14.18 -3.92
N ASP A 34 -69.12 15.38 -3.92
CA ASP A 34 -67.72 15.69 -4.18
C ASP A 34 -66.80 15.07 -3.10
N GLU A 35 -67.21 15.10 -1.82
CA GLU A 35 -66.46 14.41 -0.73
C GLU A 35 -66.53 12.88 -0.88
N ILE A 36 -67.66 12.29 -1.26
CA ILE A 36 -67.78 10.86 -1.52
C ILE A 36 -66.95 10.45 -2.74
N ASP A 37 -66.93 11.26 -3.79
CA ASP A 37 -66.13 11.00 -4.99
C ASP A 37 -64.61 11.16 -4.69
N GLN A 38 -64.21 12.12 -3.84
CA GLN A 38 -62.83 12.21 -3.37
C GLN A 38 -62.46 10.98 -2.52
N MET A 39 -63.32 10.57 -1.60
CA MET A 39 -63.09 9.43 -0.75
C MET A 39 -63.01 8.14 -1.57
N SER A 40 -63.89 7.96 -2.60
CA SER A 40 -63.81 6.83 -3.51
C SER A 40 -62.59 6.84 -4.39
N ARG A 41 -62.09 8.01 -4.83
CA ARG A 41 -60.82 8.15 -5.55
C ARG A 41 -59.62 7.75 -4.66
N ILE A 42 -59.59 8.21 -3.44
CA ILE A 42 -58.55 7.85 -2.45
C ILE A 42 -58.60 6.33 -2.21
N TYR A 43 -59.79 5.78 -1.97
CA TYR A 43 -59.96 4.33 -1.79
C TYR A 43 -59.47 3.52 -3.02
N ASN A 44 -59.86 3.95 -4.22
CA ASN A 44 -59.43 3.26 -5.45
C ASN A 44 -57.90 3.37 -5.65
N ILE A 45 -57.28 4.55 -5.36
CA ILE A 45 -55.83 4.72 -5.42
C ILE A 45 -55.14 3.76 -4.43
N ILE A 46 -55.68 3.62 -3.23
CA ILE A 46 -55.13 2.72 -2.19
C ILE A 46 -55.28 1.26 -2.65
N VAL A 47 -56.47 0.89 -3.13
CA VAL A 47 -56.75 -0.49 -3.61
C VAL A 47 -55.87 -0.84 -4.83
N ASP A 48 -55.79 0.08 -5.79
CA ASP A 48 -54.92 -0.13 -6.99
C ASP A 48 -53.46 -0.19 -6.61
N PHE A 49 -53.01 0.64 -5.64
CA PHE A 49 -51.68 0.56 -5.11
C PHE A 49 -51.41 -0.83 -4.51
N PHE A 50 -52.24 -1.32 -3.61
CA PHE A 50 -52.08 -2.60 -3.00
C PHE A 50 -52.25 -3.76 -4.02
N ALA A 51 -53.12 -3.66 -4.96
CA ALA A 51 -53.34 -4.66 -5.99
C ALA A 51 -52.08 -4.81 -6.92
N ASN A 52 -51.52 -3.68 -7.32
CA ASN A 52 -50.41 -3.64 -8.24
C ASN A 52 -49.04 -3.90 -7.58
N TYR A 53 -48.86 -3.46 -6.32
CA TYR A 53 -47.57 -3.51 -5.64
C TYR A 53 -47.43 -4.60 -4.59
N THR A 54 -48.53 -5.30 -4.20
CA THR A 54 -48.49 -6.37 -3.19
C THR A 54 -47.51 -7.49 -3.58
N PHE A 55 -47.56 -7.94 -4.82
CA PHE A 55 -46.64 -8.99 -5.30
C PHE A 55 -45.19 -8.55 -5.32
N GLN A 56 -44.94 -7.27 -5.64
CA GLN A 56 -43.60 -6.67 -5.61
C GLN A 56 -43.08 -6.53 -4.17
N LEU A 57 -43.93 -6.10 -3.23
CA LEU A 57 -43.60 -6.00 -1.81
C LEU A 57 -43.30 -7.38 -1.21
N ILE A 58 -44.16 -8.36 -1.46
CA ILE A 58 -43.93 -9.74 -0.99
C ILE A 58 -42.65 -10.32 -1.59
N GLY A 59 -42.44 -10.13 -2.89
CA GLY A 59 -41.26 -10.60 -3.60
C GLY A 59 -39.97 -9.95 -3.03
N ALA A 60 -39.97 -8.65 -2.82
CA ALA A 60 -38.83 -7.93 -2.23
C ALA A 60 -38.54 -8.38 -0.79
N PHE A 61 -39.60 -8.61 0.02
CA PHE A 61 -39.45 -9.10 1.38
C PHE A 61 -38.88 -10.52 1.42
N ILE A 62 -39.38 -11.42 0.55
CA ILE A 62 -38.86 -12.78 0.44
C ILE A 62 -37.39 -12.78 0.03
N ILE A 63 -37.00 -11.95 -0.98
CA ILE A 63 -35.63 -11.83 -1.44
C ILE A 63 -34.74 -11.32 -0.28
N PHE A 64 -35.20 -10.30 0.44
CA PHE A 64 -34.45 -9.74 1.57
C PHE A 64 -34.28 -10.76 2.71
N ALA A 65 -35.37 -11.47 3.08
CA ALA A 65 -35.34 -12.46 4.16
C ALA A 65 -34.43 -13.64 3.82
N ILE A 66 -34.55 -14.21 2.63
CA ILE A 66 -33.68 -15.30 2.17
C ILE A 66 -32.24 -14.82 2.09
N GLY A 67 -32.00 -13.65 1.53
CA GLY A 67 -30.69 -13.07 1.40
C GLY A 67 -30.02 -12.76 2.75
N TYR A 68 -30.78 -12.27 3.74
CA TYR A 68 -30.27 -12.02 5.08
C TYR A 68 -29.86 -13.33 5.79
N MET A 69 -30.67 -14.41 5.62
CA MET A 69 -30.30 -15.74 6.10
C MET A 69 -29.04 -16.27 5.42
N LEU A 70 -28.91 -16.06 4.10
CA LEU A 70 -27.73 -16.45 3.33
C LEU A 70 -26.48 -15.68 3.77
N ALA A 71 -26.60 -14.37 4.00
CA ALA A 71 -25.54 -13.53 4.54
C ALA A 71 -25.01 -14.04 5.89
N GLY A 72 -25.92 -14.47 6.77
CA GLY A 72 -25.55 -15.09 8.05
C GLY A 72 -24.80 -16.42 7.89
N LYS A 73 -25.26 -17.30 6.96
CA LYS A 73 -24.57 -18.55 6.66
C LYS A 73 -23.16 -18.30 6.11
N ILE A 74 -23.01 -17.37 5.15
CA ILE A 74 -21.72 -17.02 4.56
C ILE A 74 -20.77 -16.46 5.64
N ALA A 75 -21.24 -15.54 6.50
CA ALA A 75 -20.44 -15.02 7.60
C ALA A 75 -19.94 -16.12 8.54
N ASN A 76 -20.79 -17.10 8.86
CA ASN A 76 -20.40 -18.25 9.67
C ASN A 76 -19.36 -19.15 8.96
N VAL A 77 -19.46 -19.31 7.63
CA VAL A 77 -18.44 -20.03 6.85
C VAL A 77 -17.11 -19.28 6.87
N VAL A 78 -17.12 -17.95 6.68
CA VAL A 78 -15.93 -17.12 6.78
C VAL A 78 -15.29 -17.24 8.17
N LEU A 79 -16.10 -17.14 9.23
CA LEU A 79 -15.63 -17.29 10.61
C LEU A 79 -14.97 -18.66 10.82
N LYS A 80 -15.61 -19.74 10.39
CA LYS A 80 -15.06 -21.11 10.50
C LYS A 80 -13.75 -21.28 9.73
N LEU A 81 -13.64 -20.70 8.52
CA LEU A 81 -12.41 -20.72 7.74
C LEU A 81 -11.28 -19.98 8.45
N CYS A 82 -11.56 -18.78 8.96
CA CYS A 82 -10.58 -17.98 9.70
C CYS A 82 -10.08 -18.71 10.97
N THR A 83 -10.99 -19.29 11.74
CA THR A 83 -10.62 -20.05 12.94
C THR A 83 -9.86 -21.33 12.61
N LYS A 84 -10.20 -22.02 11.52
CA LYS A 84 -9.44 -23.19 11.03
C LYS A 84 -7.98 -22.83 10.68
N HIS A 85 -7.75 -21.65 10.12
CA HIS A 85 -6.42 -21.14 9.80
C HIS A 85 -5.73 -20.45 11.00
N LYS A 86 -6.29 -20.56 12.21
CA LYS A 86 -5.74 -20.00 13.46
C LYS A 86 -5.49 -18.48 13.39
N LEU A 87 -6.33 -17.76 12.62
CA LEU A 87 -6.30 -16.30 12.61
C LEU A 87 -6.77 -15.74 13.96
N ASP A 88 -6.29 -14.55 14.30
CA ASP A 88 -6.74 -13.84 15.49
C ASP A 88 -8.26 -13.75 15.55
N ILE A 89 -8.81 -13.87 16.77
CA ILE A 89 -10.26 -13.90 17.02
C ILE A 89 -10.89 -12.57 16.55
N THR A 90 -10.25 -11.45 16.83
CA THR A 90 -10.74 -10.11 16.46
C THR A 90 -10.80 -9.96 14.95
N LEU A 91 -9.74 -10.38 14.26
CA LEU A 91 -9.67 -10.36 12.80
C LEU A 91 -10.73 -11.28 12.18
N SER A 92 -10.93 -12.46 12.74
CA SER A 92 -11.93 -13.44 12.26
C SER A 92 -13.35 -12.88 12.35
N HIS A 93 -13.71 -12.25 13.48
CA HIS A 93 -15.00 -11.59 13.63
C HIS A 93 -15.16 -10.37 12.73
N PHE A 94 -14.11 -9.57 12.57
CA PHE A 94 -14.12 -8.43 11.66
C PHE A 94 -14.41 -8.87 10.22
N LEU A 95 -13.70 -9.87 9.71
CA LEU A 95 -13.90 -10.40 8.35
C LEU A 95 -15.30 -10.98 8.16
N ALA A 96 -15.81 -11.76 9.13
CA ALA A 96 -17.14 -12.32 9.07
C ALA A 96 -18.23 -11.24 9.07
N ASN A 97 -18.13 -10.24 9.94
CA ASN A 97 -19.11 -9.15 10.04
C ASN A 97 -19.07 -8.24 8.80
N THR A 98 -17.89 -7.93 8.29
CA THR A 98 -17.73 -7.13 7.07
C THR A 98 -18.33 -7.86 5.86
N SER A 99 -18.06 -9.16 5.70
CA SER A 99 -18.65 -9.98 4.65
C SER A 99 -20.19 -10.00 4.74
N LYS A 100 -20.74 -10.17 5.97
CA LYS A 100 -22.18 -10.10 6.20
C LYS A 100 -22.77 -8.77 5.79
N MET A 101 -22.12 -7.66 6.21
CA MET A 101 -22.59 -6.31 5.90
C MET A 101 -22.62 -6.05 4.38
N ILE A 102 -21.57 -6.41 3.66
CA ILE A 102 -21.49 -6.25 2.21
C ILE A 102 -22.64 -7.01 1.53
N ILE A 103 -22.88 -8.28 1.90
CA ILE A 103 -23.92 -9.11 1.32
C ILE A 103 -25.31 -8.54 1.63
N VAL A 104 -25.56 -8.10 2.87
CA VAL A 104 -26.84 -7.47 3.26
C VAL A 104 -27.11 -6.21 2.45
N VAL A 105 -26.10 -5.35 2.25
CA VAL A 105 -26.21 -4.14 1.43
C VAL A 105 -26.55 -4.51 -0.04
N MET A 106 -25.88 -5.48 -0.62
CA MET A 106 -26.17 -5.93 -1.99
C MET A 106 -27.60 -6.46 -2.12
N ILE A 107 -28.04 -7.27 -1.17
CA ILE A 107 -29.42 -7.84 -1.18
C ILE A 107 -30.46 -6.74 -0.95
N ALA A 108 -30.18 -5.76 -0.09
CA ALA A 108 -31.06 -4.61 0.10
C ALA A 108 -31.26 -3.83 -1.21
N ILE A 109 -30.21 -3.61 -1.99
CA ILE A 109 -30.28 -2.95 -3.30
C ILE A 109 -31.13 -3.78 -4.28
N VAL A 110 -30.95 -5.09 -4.30
CA VAL A 110 -31.78 -5.99 -5.15
C VAL A 110 -33.24 -5.93 -4.72
N ALA A 111 -33.52 -5.93 -3.43
CA ALA A 111 -34.87 -5.81 -2.90
C ALA A 111 -35.51 -4.46 -3.24
N LEU A 112 -34.78 -3.35 -3.12
CA LEU A 112 -35.23 -2.00 -3.52
C LEU A 112 -35.57 -1.95 -5.02
N ASN A 113 -34.75 -2.56 -5.86
CA ASN A 113 -35.02 -2.63 -7.31
C ASN A 113 -36.32 -3.38 -7.61
N LYS A 114 -36.65 -4.45 -6.85
CA LYS A 114 -37.91 -5.19 -6.98
C LYS A 114 -39.13 -4.34 -6.56
N LEU A 115 -38.92 -3.37 -5.67
CA LEU A 115 -39.96 -2.39 -5.30
C LEU A 115 -40.15 -1.27 -6.35
N GLY A 116 -39.40 -1.31 -7.47
CA GLY A 116 -39.45 -0.25 -8.48
C GLY A 116 -38.66 1.02 -8.11
N ILE A 117 -37.90 0.98 -7.03
CA ILE A 117 -37.02 2.10 -6.61
C ILE A 117 -35.76 2.10 -7.46
N SER A 118 -35.41 3.24 -8.05
CA SER A 118 -34.16 3.35 -8.81
C SER A 118 -32.95 3.12 -7.91
N VAL A 119 -32.13 2.12 -8.27
CA VAL A 119 -30.92 1.76 -7.53
C VAL A 119 -29.68 2.51 -8.01
N THR A 120 -29.77 3.29 -9.08
CA THR A 120 -28.66 4.04 -9.67
C THR A 120 -27.91 4.92 -8.66
N PRO A 121 -28.57 5.69 -7.78
CA PRO A 121 -27.88 6.50 -6.77
C PRO A 121 -27.06 5.65 -5.78
N PHE A 122 -27.58 4.48 -5.41
CA PHE A 122 -26.90 3.58 -4.48
C PHE A 122 -25.66 2.93 -5.13
N ILE A 123 -25.78 2.56 -6.39
CA ILE A 123 -24.64 2.02 -7.16
C ILE A 123 -23.55 3.10 -7.31
N ALA A 124 -23.93 4.35 -7.61
CA ALA A 124 -23.01 5.48 -7.69
C ALA A 124 -22.32 5.74 -6.34
N ALA A 125 -23.06 5.72 -5.23
CA ALA A 125 -22.51 5.88 -3.89
C ALA A 125 -21.52 4.76 -3.52
N ILE A 126 -21.86 3.49 -3.81
CA ILE A 126 -20.96 2.36 -3.59
C ILE A 126 -19.69 2.49 -4.44
N GLY A 127 -19.83 2.94 -5.69
CA GLY A 127 -18.68 3.21 -6.55
C GLY A 127 -17.73 4.25 -5.97
N ALA A 128 -18.28 5.37 -5.46
CA ALA A 128 -17.50 6.41 -4.81
C ALA A 128 -16.80 5.92 -3.52
N VAL A 129 -17.51 5.18 -2.67
CA VAL A 129 -16.94 4.56 -1.46
C VAL A 129 -15.85 3.54 -1.82
N SER A 130 -16.09 2.72 -2.85
CA SER A 130 -15.11 1.72 -3.30
C SER A 130 -13.84 2.36 -3.84
N LEU A 131 -13.97 3.47 -4.59
CA LEU A 131 -12.82 4.23 -5.07
C LEU A 131 -12.03 4.81 -3.90
N GLY A 132 -12.71 5.45 -2.94
CA GLY A 132 -12.06 6.01 -1.73
C GLY A 132 -11.36 4.94 -0.90
N ALA A 133 -12.00 3.79 -0.68
CA ALA A 133 -11.40 2.65 0.01
C ALA A 133 -10.20 2.07 -0.76
N GLY A 134 -10.29 1.96 -2.09
CA GLY A 134 -9.19 1.51 -2.95
C GLY A 134 -7.97 2.42 -2.83
N LEU A 135 -8.16 3.74 -2.86
CA LEU A 135 -7.08 4.71 -2.67
C LEU A 135 -6.48 4.62 -1.26
N ALA A 136 -7.31 4.45 -0.23
CA ALA A 136 -6.83 4.29 1.15
C ALA A 136 -5.97 3.01 1.34
N LEU A 137 -6.29 1.93 0.63
CA LEU A 137 -5.59 0.64 0.69
C LEU A 137 -4.46 0.51 -0.33
N GLN A 138 -4.24 1.49 -1.19
CA GLN A 138 -3.27 1.44 -2.29
C GLN A 138 -1.86 1.07 -1.81
N GLY A 139 -1.39 1.67 -0.71
CA GLY A 139 -0.06 1.40 -0.17
C GLY A 139 0.10 -0.03 0.36
N LEU A 140 -0.95 -0.58 0.96
CA LEU A 140 -0.98 -1.97 1.42
C LEU A 140 -0.91 -2.93 0.23
N LEU A 141 -1.80 -2.75 -0.76
CA LEU A 141 -1.86 -3.58 -1.96
C LEU A 141 -0.56 -3.54 -2.76
N ALA A 142 0.11 -2.37 -2.84
CA ALA A 142 1.40 -2.22 -3.50
C ALA A 142 2.48 -3.09 -2.84
N ASN A 143 2.53 -3.18 -1.51
CA ASN A 143 3.47 -4.04 -0.81
C ASN A 143 3.23 -5.53 -1.09
N TYR A 144 1.97 -5.97 -1.08
CA TYR A 144 1.62 -7.36 -1.39
C TYR A 144 1.94 -7.72 -2.85
N ALA A 145 1.61 -6.82 -3.80
CA ALA A 145 1.94 -7.01 -5.21
C ALA A 145 3.45 -7.08 -5.45
N ALA A 146 4.23 -6.23 -4.76
CA ALA A 146 5.68 -6.25 -4.81
C ALA A 146 6.25 -7.55 -4.22
N GLY A 147 5.73 -8.01 -3.08
CA GLY A 147 6.16 -9.29 -2.49
C GLY A 147 5.84 -10.48 -3.37
N PHE A 148 4.66 -10.51 -3.99
CA PHE A 148 4.31 -11.52 -4.98
C PHE A 148 5.30 -11.53 -6.17
N ASN A 149 5.66 -10.32 -6.66
CA ASN A 149 6.65 -10.16 -7.72
C ASN A 149 8.04 -10.69 -7.32
N ILE A 150 8.51 -10.37 -6.11
CA ILE A 150 9.79 -10.89 -5.56
C ILE A 150 9.79 -12.42 -5.53
N ILE A 151 8.70 -13.04 -5.04
CA ILE A 151 8.59 -14.50 -4.91
C ILE A 151 8.60 -15.22 -6.27
N ILE A 152 7.99 -14.61 -7.31
CA ILE A 152 7.94 -15.21 -8.66
C ILE A 152 9.21 -14.96 -9.44
N ILE A 153 9.67 -13.70 -9.53
CA ILE A 153 10.82 -13.30 -10.36
C ILE A 153 12.12 -13.65 -9.67
N ARG A 154 12.16 -13.66 -8.34
CA ARG A 154 13.33 -13.98 -7.51
C ARG A 154 14.56 -13.15 -7.87
N PRO A 155 14.49 -11.82 -7.82
CA PRO A 155 15.66 -10.96 -8.04
C PRO A 155 16.73 -11.18 -6.98
N PHE A 156 16.36 -11.75 -5.84
CA PHE A 156 17.20 -12.26 -4.76
C PHE A 156 16.48 -13.43 -4.06
N VAL A 157 17.21 -14.19 -3.26
CA VAL A 157 16.67 -15.29 -2.46
C VAL A 157 17.09 -15.15 -0.99
N VAL A 158 16.48 -15.94 -0.12
CA VAL A 158 16.93 -16.04 1.29
C VAL A 158 18.37 -16.50 1.33
N GLY A 159 19.22 -15.78 2.06
CA GLY A 159 20.64 -15.98 2.13
C GLY A 159 21.46 -15.03 1.25
N ASP A 160 20.84 -14.31 0.31
CA ASP A 160 21.53 -13.27 -0.45
C ASP A 160 21.74 -12.01 0.41
N THR A 161 22.86 -11.32 0.19
CA THR A 161 23.10 -9.98 0.72
C THR A 161 22.61 -8.95 -0.29
N ILE A 162 21.67 -8.12 0.14
CA ILE A 162 21.11 -7.06 -0.69
C ILE A 162 21.40 -5.71 -0.11
N THR A 163 21.58 -4.72 -1.00
CA THR A 163 21.59 -3.29 -0.64
C THR A 163 20.45 -2.58 -1.36
N VAL A 164 19.60 -1.95 -0.59
CA VAL A 164 18.44 -1.19 -1.08
C VAL A 164 18.32 0.08 -0.25
N GLN A 165 18.13 1.24 -0.91
CA GLN A 165 18.03 2.55 -0.23
C GLN A 165 19.18 2.84 0.78
N GLY A 166 20.39 2.36 0.50
CA GLY A 166 21.56 2.55 1.37
C GLY A 166 21.60 1.62 2.59
N VAL A 167 20.66 0.69 2.72
CA VAL A 167 20.65 -0.32 3.77
C VAL A 167 21.12 -1.64 3.19
N THR A 168 22.14 -2.23 3.82
CA THR A 168 22.75 -3.51 3.41
C THR A 168 22.46 -4.58 4.45
N GLY A 169 22.16 -5.80 4.03
CA GLY A 169 22.01 -6.94 4.93
C GLY A 169 21.70 -8.25 4.23
N LEU A 170 21.88 -9.33 4.97
CA LEU A 170 21.56 -10.69 4.54
C LEU A 170 20.06 -10.93 4.60
N VAL A 171 19.44 -11.35 3.52
CA VAL A 171 18.01 -11.70 3.47
C VAL A 171 17.74 -12.92 4.34
N LYS A 172 16.99 -12.72 5.40
CA LYS A 172 16.58 -13.77 6.33
C LYS A 172 15.25 -14.39 5.96
N GLU A 173 14.30 -13.55 5.53
CA GLU A 173 12.93 -13.97 5.25
C GLU A 173 12.27 -13.04 4.24
N VAL A 174 11.53 -13.62 3.29
CA VAL A 174 10.72 -12.87 2.32
C VAL A 174 9.25 -13.17 2.59
N LEU A 175 8.51 -12.17 3.05
CA LEU A 175 7.08 -12.22 3.30
C LEU A 175 6.31 -11.44 2.22
N LEU A 176 5.00 -11.63 2.14
CA LEU A 176 4.20 -10.95 1.11
C LEU A 176 4.19 -9.42 1.23
N ALA A 177 4.23 -8.88 2.45
CA ALA A 177 4.16 -7.43 2.67
C ALA A 177 5.54 -6.78 2.84
N TYR A 178 6.52 -7.51 3.33
CA TYR A 178 7.86 -7.01 3.67
C TYR A 178 8.91 -8.11 3.60
N THR A 179 10.14 -7.71 3.44
CA THR A 179 11.34 -8.58 3.51
C THR A 179 12.11 -8.23 4.77
N ILE A 180 12.62 -9.25 5.49
CA ILE A 180 13.46 -9.09 6.66
C ILE A 180 14.89 -9.38 6.23
N ILE A 181 15.78 -8.41 6.45
CA ILE A 181 17.22 -8.57 6.31
C ILE A 181 17.87 -8.43 7.67
N VAL A 182 19.10 -8.93 7.78
CA VAL A 182 19.94 -8.82 8.99
C VAL A 182 21.26 -8.22 8.56
N ASP A 183 21.66 -7.13 9.24
CA ASP A 183 22.94 -6.50 8.98
C ASP A 183 24.12 -7.22 9.64
N GLU A 184 25.31 -6.65 9.53
CA GLU A 184 26.55 -7.19 10.10
C GLU A 184 26.58 -7.20 11.64
N ASP A 185 25.71 -6.42 12.29
CA ASP A 185 25.58 -6.35 13.77
C ASP A 185 24.44 -7.25 14.29
N ASP A 186 23.89 -8.15 13.45
CA ASP A 186 22.74 -9.04 13.73
C ASP A 186 21.44 -8.27 14.03
N VAL A 187 21.32 -7.02 13.56
CA VAL A 187 20.11 -6.22 13.69
C VAL A 187 19.14 -6.57 12.58
N LYS A 188 17.89 -6.89 12.96
CA LYS A 188 16.83 -7.19 12.01
C LYS A 188 16.22 -5.91 11.45
N ILE A 189 16.29 -5.76 10.14
CA ILE A 189 15.75 -4.63 9.41
C ILE A 189 14.58 -5.13 8.57
N THR A 190 13.41 -4.51 8.73
CA THR A 190 12.19 -4.83 7.99
C THR A 190 11.98 -3.81 6.88
N ILE A 191 12.03 -4.25 5.64
CA ILE A 191 11.86 -3.39 4.46
C ILE A 191 10.52 -3.71 3.79
N PRO A 192 9.59 -2.73 3.65
CA PRO A 192 8.37 -2.93 2.88
C PRO A 192 8.69 -3.26 1.43
N ASN A 193 8.08 -4.32 0.88
CA ASN A 193 8.46 -4.84 -0.44
C ASN A 193 8.33 -3.83 -1.59
N LYS A 194 7.40 -2.88 -1.50
CA LYS A 194 7.25 -1.80 -2.49
C LYS A 194 8.53 -0.95 -2.65
N HIS A 195 9.33 -0.82 -1.60
CA HIS A 195 10.59 -0.08 -1.62
C HIS A 195 11.75 -0.89 -2.20
N ILE A 196 11.60 -2.20 -2.25
CA ILE A 196 12.59 -3.08 -2.90
C ILE A 196 12.35 -3.12 -4.41
N VAL A 197 11.09 -3.36 -4.83
CA VAL A 197 10.75 -3.52 -6.25
C VAL A 197 10.79 -2.18 -7.02
N GLY A 198 10.58 -1.06 -6.34
CA GLY A 198 10.57 0.28 -6.94
C GLY A 198 11.94 0.97 -7.01
N GLU A 199 13.00 0.35 -6.45
CA GLU A 199 14.30 0.99 -6.26
C GLU A 199 15.44 0.19 -6.93
N VAL A 200 16.62 0.81 -6.99
CA VAL A 200 17.83 0.10 -7.44
C VAL A 200 18.25 -0.89 -6.37
N LEU A 201 18.31 -2.15 -6.76
CA LEU A 201 18.69 -3.26 -5.91
C LEU A 201 20.10 -3.74 -6.28
N HIS A 202 21.02 -3.75 -5.31
CA HIS A 202 22.30 -4.42 -5.45
C HIS A 202 22.19 -5.78 -4.75
N ASN A 203 22.52 -6.86 -5.47
CA ASN A 203 22.58 -8.21 -4.92
C ASN A 203 24.01 -8.70 -5.00
N SER A 204 24.69 -8.84 -3.86
CA SER A 204 26.06 -9.36 -3.74
C SER A 204 26.10 -10.85 -3.38
N LYS A 205 24.97 -11.53 -3.45
CA LYS A 205 24.80 -12.92 -3.01
C LYS A 205 25.10 -13.09 -1.50
N HIS A 206 25.99 -14.01 -1.14
CA HIS A 206 26.28 -14.31 0.27
C HIS A 206 27.38 -13.44 0.87
N GLU A 207 27.87 -12.45 0.13
CA GLU A 207 29.12 -11.75 0.40
C GLU A 207 28.92 -10.24 0.58
N SER A 208 29.75 -9.66 1.43
CA SER A 208 29.96 -8.22 1.50
C SER A 208 31.42 -7.90 1.16
N LEU A 209 31.63 -6.75 0.56
CA LEU A 209 32.95 -6.25 0.26
C LEU A 209 33.56 -5.60 1.50
N LEU A 210 34.65 -6.18 1.99
CA LEU A 210 35.50 -5.62 3.03
C LEU A 210 36.58 -4.77 2.37
N GLU A 211 36.57 -3.47 2.62
CA GLU A 211 37.59 -2.53 2.16
C GLU A 211 38.47 -2.13 3.34
N LEU A 212 39.79 -2.32 3.19
CA LEU A 212 40.80 -1.95 4.16
C LEU A 212 41.81 -1.05 3.48
N ASN A 213 42.44 -0.17 4.26
CA ASN A 213 43.52 0.68 3.79
C ASN A 213 44.64 0.66 4.83
N VAL A 214 45.87 0.47 4.37
CA VAL A 214 47.07 0.48 5.23
C VAL A 214 48.15 1.34 4.58
N GLY A 215 48.72 2.29 5.34
CA GLY A 215 49.78 3.15 4.88
C GLY A 215 51.15 2.58 5.19
N ILE A 216 52.04 2.65 4.21
CA ILE A 216 53.48 2.27 4.35
C ILE A 216 54.37 3.47 4.06
N SER A 217 55.59 3.45 4.58
CA SER A 217 56.59 4.50 4.33
C SER A 217 57.00 4.52 2.86
N TYR A 218 57.29 5.71 2.30
CA TYR A 218 57.89 5.88 0.97
C TYR A 218 59.25 5.23 0.81
N LYS A 219 59.88 4.79 1.92
CA LYS A 219 61.15 4.01 1.89
C LYS A 219 60.93 2.53 1.55
N GLU A 220 59.73 2.04 1.72
CA GLU A 220 59.37 0.62 1.48
C GLU A 220 59.12 0.35 0.00
N ASN A 221 59.28 -0.92 -0.40
CA ASN A 221 58.93 -1.34 -1.73
C ASN A 221 57.44 -1.79 -1.77
N PRO A 222 56.50 -0.99 -2.34
CA PRO A 222 55.09 -1.32 -2.30
C PRO A 222 54.76 -2.66 -3.02
N VAL A 223 55.56 -3.05 -4.01
CA VAL A 223 55.35 -4.34 -4.74
C VAL A 223 55.60 -5.54 -3.85
N GLU A 224 56.67 -5.49 -3.04
CA GLU A 224 56.98 -6.57 -2.08
C GLU A 224 55.94 -6.63 -0.96
N VAL A 225 55.49 -5.45 -0.47
CA VAL A 225 54.45 -5.35 0.56
C VAL A 225 53.13 -5.90 0.06
N ILE A 226 52.72 -5.60 -1.19
CA ILE A 226 51.49 -6.13 -1.78
C ILE A 226 51.56 -7.66 -1.82
N LYS A 227 52.65 -8.22 -2.30
CA LYS A 227 52.82 -9.68 -2.37
C LYS A 227 52.76 -10.35 -0.99
N MET A 228 53.38 -9.73 0.00
CA MET A 228 53.31 -10.21 1.39
C MET A 228 51.86 -10.12 1.94
N LEU A 229 51.12 -9.05 1.63
CA LEU A 229 49.72 -8.89 2.05
C LEU A 229 48.82 -9.94 1.37
N GLU A 230 49.06 -10.26 0.09
CA GLU A 230 48.35 -11.33 -0.61
C GLU A 230 48.56 -12.70 0.13
N ASP A 231 49.77 -13.02 0.50
CA ASP A 231 50.09 -14.25 1.27
C ASP A 231 49.41 -14.24 2.66
N VAL A 232 49.37 -13.09 3.34
CA VAL A 232 48.73 -12.96 4.65
C VAL A 232 47.22 -13.18 4.58
N ILE A 233 46.57 -12.56 3.60
CA ILE A 233 45.12 -12.65 3.45
C ILE A 233 44.72 -14.07 2.99
N GLU A 234 45.47 -14.69 2.11
CA GLU A 234 45.26 -16.10 1.68
C GLU A 234 45.34 -17.05 2.88
N LYS A 235 46.41 -16.94 3.70
CA LYS A 235 46.55 -17.77 4.91
C LYS A 235 45.50 -17.55 5.96
N LEU A 236 44.93 -16.33 6.02
CA LEU A 236 43.89 -15.99 6.99
C LEU A 236 42.54 -16.66 6.67
N GLY A 237 42.28 -16.98 5.39
CA GLY A 237 41.09 -17.70 4.95
C GLY A 237 39.78 -16.95 5.20
N ILE A 238 39.80 -15.61 5.19
CA ILE A 238 38.60 -14.77 5.40
C ILE A 238 37.85 -14.51 4.11
N SER A 239 38.45 -14.81 2.96
CA SER A 239 37.78 -14.69 1.66
C SER A 239 36.75 -15.80 1.49
N SER A 240 35.59 -15.47 0.94
CA SER A 240 34.51 -16.42 0.61
C SER A 240 34.90 -17.47 -0.45
N GLY A 241 35.97 -17.23 -1.18
CA GLY A 241 36.52 -18.16 -2.18
C GLY A 241 35.93 -18.02 -3.59
N GLU A 242 34.82 -17.31 -3.78
CA GLU A 242 34.25 -17.07 -5.13
C GLU A 242 35.04 -16.03 -5.92
N LYS A 243 35.60 -15.03 -5.21
CA LYS A 243 36.38 -13.94 -5.81
C LYS A 243 37.70 -13.77 -5.11
N SER A 244 38.78 -13.65 -5.88
CA SER A 244 40.11 -13.39 -5.35
C SER A 244 40.18 -11.99 -4.72
N PRO A 245 40.89 -11.84 -3.59
CA PRO A 245 41.17 -10.51 -3.04
C PRO A 245 41.88 -9.62 -4.06
N GLN A 246 41.60 -8.34 -4.04
CA GLN A 246 42.28 -7.34 -4.85
C GLN A 246 43.09 -6.48 -3.92
N ILE A 247 44.41 -6.48 -4.10
CA ILE A 247 45.37 -5.74 -3.28
C ILE A 247 46.25 -4.90 -4.21
N GLY A 248 46.39 -3.60 -3.92
CA GLY A 248 47.14 -2.70 -4.77
C GLY A 248 47.38 -1.35 -4.13
N ILE A 249 48.18 -0.52 -4.82
CA ILE A 249 48.37 0.87 -4.41
C ILE A 249 47.05 1.59 -4.66
N ASP A 250 46.45 2.16 -3.61
CA ASP A 250 45.25 2.93 -3.67
C ASP A 250 45.57 4.41 -3.96
N GLU A 251 46.59 4.93 -3.25
CA GLU A 251 46.90 6.36 -3.34
C GLU A 251 48.35 6.62 -2.89
N PHE A 252 48.99 7.62 -3.47
CA PHE A 252 50.22 8.24 -3.00
C PHE A 252 49.85 9.44 -2.15
N ALA A 253 49.70 9.22 -0.81
CA ALA A 253 49.28 10.26 0.14
C ALA A 253 50.47 11.11 0.63
N ASP A 254 50.17 12.20 1.32
CA ASP A 254 51.18 13.21 1.76
C ASP A 254 52.36 12.60 2.56
N SER A 255 52.13 11.56 3.34
CA SER A 255 53.12 10.96 4.22
C SER A 255 53.23 9.44 4.13
N ALA A 256 52.46 8.83 3.29
CA ALA A 256 52.36 7.35 3.12
C ALA A 256 52.06 6.94 1.70
N ILE A 257 52.41 5.72 1.33
CA ILE A 257 51.80 5.00 0.20
C ILE A 257 50.68 4.18 0.78
N ASN A 258 49.44 4.48 0.42
CA ASN A 258 48.24 3.76 0.88
C ASN A 258 48.06 2.50 0.00
N ILE A 259 48.05 1.34 0.65
CA ILE A 259 47.73 0.04 0.02
C ILE A 259 46.28 -0.28 0.36
N GLY A 260 45.44 -0.36 -0.67
CA GLY A 260 44.06 -0.77 -0.57
C GLY A 260 43.89 -2.27 -0.67
N LEU A 261 43.05 -2.85 0.16
CA LEU A 261 42.68 -4.26 0.11
C LEU A 261 41.17 -4.37 -0.03
N ARG A 262 40.71 -5.09 -1.04
CA ARG A 262 39.29 -5.37 -1.29
C ARG A 262 39.07 -6.87 -1.22
N ILE A 263 38.35 -7.33 -0.21
CA ILE A 263 38.20 -8.75 0.13
C ILE A 263 36.72 -9.07 0.23
N TRP A 264 36.25 -10.04 -0.52
CA TRP A 264 34.88 -10.53 -0.42
C TRP A 264 34.78 -11.53 0.73
N THR A 265 33.95 -11.22 1.74
CA THR A 265 33.79 -12.00 2.96
C THR A 265 32.31 -12.23 3.26
N PRO A 266 31.93 -13.31 3.97
CA PRO A 266 30.54 -13.50 4.37
C PRO A 266 30.01 -12.32 5.18
N THR A 267 28.81 -11.82 4.82
CA THR A 267 28.24 -10.59 5.37
C THR A 267 28.20 -10.54 6.90
N LEU A 268 27.73 -11.61 7.54
CA LEU A 268 27.66 -11.69 9.01
C LEU A 268 29.02 -11.76 9.70
N SER A 269 30.10 -11.97 8.94
CA SER A 269 31.47 -12.05 9.48
C SER A 269 32.30 -10.82 9.12
N LEU A 270 31.69 -9.76 8.60
CA LEU A 270 32.39 -8.60 8.05
C LEU A 270 33.35 -7.96 9.08
N TYR A 271 32.85 -7.64 10.25
CA TYR A 271 33.66 -7.00 11.31
C TYR A 271 34.68 -7.95 11.94
N ASP A 272 34.31 -9.21 12.16
CA ASP A 272 35.27 -10.23 12.62
C ASP A 272 36.42 -10.41 11.63
N SER A 273 36.11 -10.48 10.35
CA SER A 273 37.10 -10.54 9.27
C SER A 273 37.96 -9.29 9.22
N LYS A 274 37.37 -8.10 9.38
CA LYS A 274 38.07 -6.80 9.45
C LYS A 274 39.13 -6.80 10.56
N TYR A 275 38.73 -7.15 11.77
CA TYR A 275 39.63 -7.13 12.92
C TYR A 275 40.72 -8.20 12.82
N LYS A 276 40.40 -9.39 12.30
CA LYS A 276 41.39 -10.46 12.03
C LYS A 276 42.39 -10.00 10.98
N ALA A 277 41.93 -9.37 9.89
CA ALA A 277 42.80 -8.87 8.83
C ALA A 277 43.75 -7.78 9.35
N TYR A 278 43.28 -6.75 10.01
CA TYR A 278 44.15 -5.71 10.57
C TYR A 278 45.18 -6.27 11.55
N LYS A 279 44.77 -7.21 12.42
CA LYS A 279 45.68 -7.85 13.36
C LYS A 279 46.78 -8.66 12.62
N ALA A 280 46.40 -9.44 11.60
CA ALA A 280 47.33 -10.24 10.81
C ALA A 280 48.32 -9.36 10.03
N ILE A 281 47.81 -8.28 9.41
CA ILE A 281 48.62 -7.28 8.69
C ILE A 281 49.63 -6.63 9.65
N TYR A 282 49.16 -6.18 10.82
CA TYR A 282 50.06 -5.58 11.81
C TYR A 282 51.18 -6.52 12.25
N LEU A 283 50.85 -7.79 12.52
CA LEU A 283 51.87 -8.80 12.90
C LEU A 283 52.85 -9.09 11.75
N ALA A 284 52.37 -9.10 10.51
CA ALA A 284 53.25 -9.26 9.35
C ALA A 284 54.18 -8.06 9.15
N PHE A 285 53.67 -6.83 9.30
CA PHE A 285 54.51 -5.62 9.25
C PHE A 285 55.60 -5.62 10.32
N GLN A 286 55.29 -6.03 11.55
CA GLN A 286 56.28 -6.16 12.60
C GLN A 286 57.33 -7.20 12.26
N LYS A 287 56.95 -8.35 11.72
CA LYS A 287 57.87 -9.44 11.38
C LYS A 287 58.84 -9.06 10.27
N GLU A 288 58.34 -8.39 9.24
CA GLU A 288 59.14 -7.99 8.07
C GLU A 288 59.77 -6.59 8.23
N ASN A 289 59.63 -5.94 9.43
CA ASN A 289 60.14 -4.60 9.78
C ASN A 289 59.62 -3.49 8.83
N ILE A 290 58.37 -3.59 8.37
CA ILE A 290 57.74 -2.55 7.54
C ILE A 290 57.33 -1.39 8.40
N GLU A 291 57.76 -0.17 8.03
CA GLU A 291 57.50 1.05 8.76
C GLU A 291 56.07 1.61 8.43
N ILE A 292 55.24 1.80 9.48
CA ILE A 292 54.00 2.55 9.38
C ILE A 292 54.37 4.02 9.67
N PRO A 293 54.27 4.92 8.66
CA PRO A 293 54.81 6.28 8.80
C PRO A 293 53.92 7.15 9.71
N PHE A 294 54.57 7.98 10.49
CA PHE A 294 53.94 9.13 11.12
C PHE A 294 53.80 10.27 10.10
N PRO A 295 52.90 11.24 10.33
CA PRO A 295 52.84 12.45 9.50
C PRO A 295 54.21 13.11 9.38
N GLN A 296 54.72 13.28 8.14
CA GLN A 296 56.01 13.90 7.85
C GLN A 296 55.81 15.39 7.57
N ARG A 297 56.74 16.22 8.03
CA ARG A 297 56.78 17.67 7.75
C ARG A 297 58.22 18.11 7.53
N ASP A 298 58.49 18.74 6.40
CA ASP A 298 59.76 19.43 6.17
C ASP A 298 59.70 20.80 6.84
N VAL A 299 60.64 21.06 7.78
CA VAL A 299 60.70 22.32 8.48
C VAL A 299 61.99 23.03 8.07
N HIS A 300 61.87 24.15 7.33
CA HIS A 300 63.00 25.03 7.02
C HIS A 300 63.13 26.05 8.14
N LEU A 301 64.21 25.94 8.91
CA LEU A 301 64.58 26.94 9.94
C LEU A 301 65.32 28.08 9.26
N ILE A 302 64.75 29.27 9.22
CA ILE A 302 65.37 30.47 8.71
C ILE A 302 65.93 31.21 9.94
N SER A 303 67.30 31.27 10.06
CA SER A 303 67.96 32.09 11.04
C SER A 303 67.87 33.55 10.60
N GLN A 304 67.28 34.41 11.40
CA GLN A 304 67.39 35.88 11.21
C GLN A 304 68.71 36.32 11.83
N ASP A 305 69.67 36.70 10.95
CA ASP A 305 70.87 37.42 11.37
C ASP A 305 70.54 38.86 11.79
#